data_2f9c628ca832621ee4541b075a861278
#
_entry.id   2f9c628ca832621ee4541b075a861278
#
_cell.length_a   1.000
_cell.length_b   1.000
_cell.length_c   1.000
_cell.angle_alpha   90.00
_cell.angle_beta   90.00
_cell.angle_gamma   90.00
#
_symmetry.space_group_name_H-M   'P 1'
#
loop_
_entity.id
_entity.type
_entity.pdbx_description
1 polymer ?
#
loop_
_entity_poly.entity_id
_entity_poly.type
_entity_poly.pdbx_seq_one_letter_code
_entity_poly.pdbx_strand_id
1 'polypeptide(L)'
;MLKRFFSLLWLRYRYLLHNKIILFVCVFTPIVDFSLLNFVPDVRGSVFLMSMAIITIYSLTAGTFTTLIISEEKDKKNLRTLILTGVKTPEYIFSTILFPFLFSIIGVLVMPITFGISIPNLAQYSLVTFLTILCFILVNFAIALFCKNQTQASAVSLIFYLVIMTLPMFSSINKFAKLLTDFSLLGAHNQYFNDISAFSLYNIQILTLLLWIVLMSALVYTGFVWNKKH
;
A
#
# COMPACT_ATOMS: atom_id res chain seq x y z
N MET A 1 13.35 -24.25 -1.49
CA MET A 1 12.63 -22.98 -1.66
C MET A 1 11.42 -22.88 -0.72
N LEU A 2 10.42 -23.71 -0.82
CA LEU A 2 9.20 -23.66 0.00
C LEU A 2 9.47 -23.62 1.52
N LYS A 3 10.31 -24.50 2.07
CA LYS A 3 10.61 -24.50 3.52
C LYS A 3 11.18 -23.16 4.01
N ARG A 4 12.08 -22.52 3.26
CA ARG A 4 12.66 -21.21 3.63
C ARG A 4 11.62 -20.11 3.58
N PHE A 5 10.76 -20.11 2.56
CA PHE A 5 9.67 -19.15 2.44
C PHE A 5 8.70 -19.26 3.62
N PHE A 6 8.27 -20.46 3.99
CA PHE A 6 7.41 -20.66 5.17
C PHE A 6 8.09 -20.27 6.49
N SER A 7 9.41 -20.50 6.62
CA SER A 7 10.17 -20.03 7.79
C SER A 7 10.22 -18.51 7.88
N LEU A 8 10.36 -17.81 6.73
CA LEU A 8 10.29 -16.35 6.67
C LEU A 8 8.89 -15.83 7.01
N LEU A 9 7.84 -16.48 6.50
CA LEU A 9 6.46 -16.13 6.86
C LEU A 9 6.18 -16.31 8.36
N TRP A 10 6.66 -17.40 8.94
CA TRP A 10 6.56 -17.62 10.38
C TRP A 10 7.31 -16.54 11.19
N LEU A 11 8.48 -16.13 10.72
CA LEU A 11 9.24 -15.03 11.33
C LEU A 11 8.41 -13.73 11.29
N ARG A 12 7.81 -13.41 10.13
CA ARG A 12 6.95 -12.22 9.95
C ARG A 12 5.72 -12.26 10.84
N TYR A 13 5.06 -13.39 10.91
CA TYR A 13 3.90 -13.59 11.77
C TYR A 13 4.26 -13.37 13.25
N ARG A 14 5.34 -13.99 13.73
CA ARG A 14 5.82 -13.77 15.09
C ARG A 14 6.22 -12.32 15.35
N TYR A 15 6.88 -11.69 14.40
CA TYR A 15 7.25 -10.29 14.48
C TYR A 15 6.02 -9.38 14.66
N LEU A 16 4.96 -9.62 13.88
CA LEU A 16 3.69 -8.91 14.01
C LEU A 16 3.05 -9.06 15.38
N LEU A 17 2.98 -10.28 15.90
CA LEU A 17 2.38 -10.54 17.21
C LEU A 17 3.15 -9.89 18.37
N HIS A 18 4.47 -9.78 18.24
CA HIS A 18 5.30 -9.17 19.29
C HIS A 18 5.39 -7.65 19.18
N ASN A 19 5.22 -7.10 17.99
CA ASN A 19 5.27 -5.65 17.78
C ASN A 19 3.85 -5.06 17.73
N LYS A 20 3.34 -4.75 18.94
CA LYS A 20 1.99 -4.18 19.12
C LYS A 20 1.76 -2.88 18.34
N ILE A 21 2.81 -2.07 18.15
CA ILE A 21 2.71 -0.79 17.41
C ILE A 21 2.43 -1.06 15.95
N ILE A 22 3.14 -1.99 15.33
CA ILE A 22 2.94 -2.34 13.92
C ILE A 22 1.56 -2.96 13.71
N LEU A 23 1.17 -3.88 14.59
CA LEU A 23 -0.16 -4.49 14.55
C LEU A 23 -1.25 -3.43 14.72
N PHE A 24 -1.05 -2.47 15.63
CA PHE A 24 -1.96 -1.34 15.80
C PHE A 24 -2.09 -0.51 14.52
N VAL A 25 -0.99 -0.11 13.88
CA VAL A 25 -1.02 0.66 12.62
C VAL A 25 -1.77 -0.09 11.52
N CYS A 26 -1.59 -1.41 11.40
CA CYS A 26 -2.27 -2.21 10.37
C CYS A 26 -3.78 -2.26 10.54
N VAL A 27 -4.26 -2.37 11.78
CA VAL A 27 -5.67 -2.60 12.10
C VAL A 27 -6.38 -1.28 12.45
N PHE A 28 -5.64 -0.28 12.90
CA PHE A 28 -6.16 0.99 13.37
C PHE A 28 -6.93 1.74 12.28
N THR A 29 -6.36 1.84 11.08
CA THR A 29 -6.99 2.59 9.98
C THR A 29 -8.40 2.08 9.64
N PRO A 30 -8.61 0.79 9.33
CA PRO A 30 -9.96 0.27 9.08
C PRO A 30 -10.91 0.42 10.28
N ILE A 31 -10.40 0.30 11.52
CA ILE A 31 -11.22 0.46 12.72
C ILE A 31 -11.65 1.91 12.90
N VAL A 32 -10.75 2.87 12.68
CA VAL A 32 -11.09 4.29 12.79
C VAL A 32 -12.13 4.68 11.76
N ASP A 33 -11.94 4.27 10.50
CA ASP A 33 -12.88 4.54 9.43
C ASP A 33 -14.26 3.94 9.75
N PHE A 34 -14.31 2.69 10.23
CA PHE A 34 -15.55 2.06 10.68
C PHE A 34 -16.21 2.79 11.87
N SER A 35 -15.39 3.23 12.84
CA SER A 35 -15.89 3.93 14.02
C SER A 35 -16.45 5.30 13.66
N LEU A 36 -15.77 6.07 12.80
CA LEU A 36 -16.24 7.38 12.31
C LEU A 36 -17.62 7.28 11.65
N LEU A 37 -17.84 6.23 10.85
CA LEU A 37 -19.14 5.98 10.20
C LEU A 37 -20.28 5.71 11.17
N ASN A 38 -19.98 5.12 12.34
CA ASN A 38 -20.98 4.91 13.37
C ASN A 38 -21.31 6.20 14.14
N PHE A 39 -20.32 7.09 14.31
CA PHE A 39 -20.53 8.39 15.00
C PHE A 39 -21.13 9.46 14.10
N VAL A 40 -20.93 9.38 12.78
CA VAL A 40 -21.41 10.37 11.80
C VAL A 40 -22.21 9.66 10.70
N PRO A 41 -23.49 9.33 10.94
CA PRO A 41 -24.31 8.57 9.99
C PRO A 41 -24.50 9.25 8.63
N ASP A 42 -24.44 10.57 8.57
CA ASP A 42 -24.59 11.38 7.34
C ASP A 42 -23.46 11.14 6.32
N VAL A 43 -22.37 10.50 6.74
CA VAL A 43 -21.23 10.15 5.88
C VAL A 43 -21.51 8.90 5.04
N ARG A 44 -22.51 8.08 5.42
CA ARG A 44 -22.89 6.88 4.69
C ARG A 44 -23.37 7.23 3.27
N GLY A 45 -22.98 6.41 2.30
CA GLY A 45 -23.32 6.63 0.89
C GLY A 45 -22.36 7.58 0.15
N SER A 46 -21.41 8.23 0.83
CA SER A 46 -20.44 9.11 0.18
C SER A 46 -19.33 8.32 -0.49
N VAL A 47 -19.37 8.22 -1.82
CA VAL A 47 -18.31 7.60 -2.64
C VAL A 47 -16.96 8.29 -2.45
N PHE A 48 -16.96 9.62 -2.33
CA PHE A 48 -15.75 10.41 -2.10
C PHE A 48 -15.07 10.04 -0.78
N LEU A 49 -15.84 9.96 0.32
CA LEU A 49 -15.27 9.60 1.62
C LEU A 49 -14.80 8.15 1.67
N MET A 50 -15.53 7.24 1.03
CA MET A 50 -15.07 5.85 0.85
C MET A 50 -13.74 5.79 0.07
N SER A 51 -13.63 6.55 -1.01
CA SER A 51 -12.37 6.66 -1.78
C SER A 51 -11.22 7.14 -0.90
N MET A 52 -11.42 8.19 -0.10
CA MET A 52 -10.41 8.71 0.82
C MET A 52 -10.03 7.68 1.90
N ALA A 53 -10.98 6.99 2.50
CA ALA A 53 -10.73 5.92 3.46
C ALA A 53 -9.90 4.79 2.85
N ILE A 54 -10.17 4.41 1.60
CA ILE A 54 -9.40 3.40 0.89
C ILE A 54 -7.96 3.89 0.61
N ILE A 55 -7.75 5.15 0.28
CA ILE A 55 -6.41 5.74 0.10
C ILE A 55 -5.62 5.71 1.42
N THR A 56 -6.27 5.94 2.56
CA THR A 56 -5.60 5.79 3.87
C THR A 56 -5.16 4.35 4.13
N ILE A 57 -5.96 3.35 3.75
CA ILE A 57 -5.56 1.92 3.83
C ILE A 57 -4.35 1.64 2.94
N TYR A 58 -4.33 2.13 1.70
CA TYR A 58 -3.17 1.95 0.82
C TYR A 58 -1.89 2.53 1.43
N SER A 59 -1.99 3.71 2.01
CA SER A 59 -0.83 4.44 2.52
C SER A 59 -0.37 3.94 3.89
N LEU A 60 -1.28 3.77 4.83
CA LEU A 60 -0.95 3.38 6.21
C LEU A 60 -0.85 1.86 6.36
N THR A 61 -1.90 1.13 6.00
CA THR A 61 -1.92 -0.33 6.20
C THR A 61 -0.98 -1.05 5.23
N ALA A 62 -0.96 -0.69 3.94
CA ALA A 62 -0.04 -1.31 2.99
C ALA A 62 1.34 -0.66 3.02
N GLY A 63 1.41 0.66 2.88
CA GLY A 63 2.66 1.40 2.71
C GLY A 63 3.48 1.50 3.98
N THR A 64 2.98 2.20 5.01
CA THR A 64 3.74 2.44 6.25
C THR A 64 4.12 1.15 6.95
N PHE A 65 3.24 0.15 6.96
CA PHE A 65 3.56 -1.17 7.50
C PHE A 65 4.78 -1.80 6.79
N THR A 66 4.80 -1.76 5.46
CA THR A 66 5.94 -2.28 4.68
C THR A 66 7.22 -1.51 5.00
N THR A 67 7.14 -0.18 5.08
CA THR A 67 8.29 0.68 5.42
C THR A 67 8.83 0.35 6.80
N LEU A 68 7.97 0.20 7.81
CA LEU A 68 8.39 -0.08 9.19
C LEU A 68 9.12 -1.42 9.32
N ILE A 69 8.59 -2.49 8.71
CA ILE A 69 9.23 -3.82 8.78
C ILE A 69 10.63 -3.76 8.18
N ILE A 70 10.75 -3.24 6.96
CA ILE A 70 12.02 -3.30 6.21
C ILE A 70 13.06 -2.38 6.84
N SER A 71 12.67 -1.16 7.23
CA SER A 71 13.60 -0.20 7.82
C SER A 71 14.08 -0.66 9.20
N GLU A 72 13.23 -1.27 10.03
CA GLU A 72 13.62 -1.84 11.31
C GLU A 72 14.60 -3.02 11.14
N GLU A 73 14.36 -3.89 10.14
CA GLU A 73 15.30 -4.98 9.85
C GLU A 73 16.65 -4.47 9.37
N LYS A 74 16.64 -3.39 8.60
CA LYS A 74 17.85 -2.73 8.14
C LYS A 74 18.62 -2.12 9.32
N ASP A 75 17.95 -1.37 10.19
CA ASP A 75 18.56 -0.75 11.37
C ASP A 75 19.15 -1.77 12.34
N LYS A 76 18.44 -2.88 12.56
CA LYS A 76 18.91 -3.98 13.41
C LYS A 76 19.90 -4.92 12.72
N LYS A 77 20.33 -4.62 11.48
CA LYS A 77 21.20 -5.45 10.64
C LYS A 77 20.65 -6.87 10.35
N ASN A 78 19.38 -7.12 10.65
CA ASN A 78 18.72 -8.40 10.40
C ASN A 78 18.61 -8.70 8.90
N LEU A 79 18.41 -7.68 8.06
CA LEU A 79 18.40 -7.82 6.60
C LEU A 79 19.71 -8.43 6.10
N ARG A 80 20.86 -7.95 6.60
CA ARG A 80 22.18 -8.49 6.24
C ARG A 80 22.34 -9.94 6.71
N THR A 81 21.90 -10.26 7.90
CA THR A 81 21.92 -11.63 8.43
C THR A 81 21.10 -12.58 7.58
N LEU A 82 19.89 -12.18 7.18
CA LEU A 82 19.03 -12.97 6.28
C LEU A 82 19.69 -13.22 4.91
N ILE A 83 20.36 -12.22 4.36
CA ILE A 83 21.11 -12.37 3.11
C ILE A 83 22.27 -13.36 3.27
N LEU A 84 23.03 -13.28 4.37
CA LEU A 84 24.16 -14.17 4.66
C LEU A 84 23.71 -15.62 4.91
N THR A 85 22.52 -15.86 5.43
CA THR A 85 21.93 -17.21 5.59
C THR A 85 21.41 -17.80 4.28
N GLY A 86 21.63 -17.12 3.13
CA GLY A 86 21.30 -17.60 1.80
C GLY A 86 19.84 -17.42 1.40
N VAL A 87 19.12 -16.48 2.02
CA VAL A 87 17.78 -16.07 1.59
C VAL A 87 17.87 -15.38 0.22
N LYS A 88 17.06 -15.85 -0.74
CA LYS A 88 17.01 -15.26 -2.08
C LYS A 88 16.15 -14.02 -2.10
N THR A 89 16.52 -13.05 -2.96
CA THR A 89 15.77 -11.80 -3.15
C THR A 89 14.25 -12.00 -3.28
N PRO A 90 13.75 -12.88 -4.16
CA PRO A 90 12.30 -13.07 -4.28
C PRO A 90 11.66 -13.67 -3.03
N GLU A 91 12.34 -14.60 -2.33
CA GLU A 91 11.83 -15.18 -1.08
C GLU A 91 11.62 -14.10 -0.01
N TYR A 92 12.57 -13.17 0.10
CA TYR A 92 12.47 -12.04 1.01
C TYR A 92 11.35 -11.08 0.62
N ILE A 93 11.31 -10.64 -0.64
CA ILE A 93 10.32 -9.69 -1.13
C ILE A 93 8.91 -10.23 -0.95
N PHE A 94 8.61 -11.44 -1.43
CA PHE A 94 7.28 -12.03 -1.33
C PHE A 94 6.85 -12.27 0.12
N SER A 95 7.76 -12.73 0.99
CA SER A 95 7.43 -12.93 2.41
C SER A 95 7.12 -11.62 3.14
N THR A 96 7.75 -10.52 2.74
CA THR A 96 7.54 -9.19 3.34
C THR A 96 6.25 -8.55 2.85
N ILE A 97 5.92 -8.69 1.57
CA ILE A 97 4.71 -8.11 0.96
C ILE A 97 3.42 -8.79 1.45
N LEU A 98 3.47 -10.07 1.76
CA LEU A 98 2.26 -10.88 1.96
C LEU A 98 1.34 -10.32 3.05
N PHE A 99 1.84 -10.01 4.25
CA PHE A 99 1.01 -9.53 5.35
C PHE A 99 0.42 -8.13 5.11
N PRO A 100 1.21 -7.11 4.69
CA PRO A 100 0.66 -5.81 4.31
C PRO A 100 -0.43 -5.93 3.25
N PHE A 101 -0.21 -6.79 2.26
CA PHE A 101 -1.17 -7.04 1.18
C PHE A 101 -2.47 -7.66 1.68
N LEU A 102 -2.39 -8.72 2.50
CA LEU A 102 -3.58 -9.39 3.06
C LEU A 102 -4.41 -8.45 3.94
N PHE A 103 -3.79 -7.72 4.86
CA PHE A 103 -4.49 -6.77 5.73
C PHE A 103 -5.15 -5.66 4.92
N SER A 104 -4.47 -5.13 3.91
CA SER A 104 -5.02 -4.08 3.05
C SER A 104 -6.17 -4.57 2.19
N ILE A 105 -6.10 -5.79 1.64
CA ILE A 105 -7.20 -6.39 0.88
C ILE A 105 -8.44 -6.54 1.77
N ILE A 106 -8.28 -7.10 2.97
CA ILE A 106 -9.39 -7.26 3.90
C ILE A 106 -10.02 -5.91 4.21
N GLY A 107 -9.21 -4.89 4.54
CA GLY A 107 -9.68 -3.54 4.79
C GLY A 107 -10.47 -2.96 3.63
N VAL A 108 -9.91 -3.01 2.42
CA VAL A 108 -10.53 -2.47 1.21
C VAL A 108 -11.83 -3.19 0.83
N LEU A 109 -11.89 -4.52 0.95
CA LEU A 109 -13.10 -5.29 0.63
C LEU A 109 -14.25 -5.04 1.62
N VAL A 110 -13.94 -4.66 2.85
CA VAL A 110 -14.95 -4.33 3.87
C VAL A 110 -15.51 -2.91 3.67
N MET A 111 -14.75 -1.98 3.10
CA MET A 111 -15.15 -0.57 2.97
C MET A 111 -16.49 -0.34 2.25
N PRO A 112 -16.82 -0.94 1.11
CA PRO A 112 -18.12 -0.74 0.47
C PRO A 112 -19.29 -1.14 1.38
N ILE A 113 -19.13 -2.22 2.14
CA ILE A 113 -20.14 -2.71 3.08
C ILE A 113 -20.34 -1.69 4.21
N THR A 114 -19.26 -1.16 4.79
CA THR A 114 -19.32 -0.18 5.87
C THR A 114 -19.96 1.14 5.43
N PHE A 115 -19.65 1.61 4.21
CA PHE A 115 -20.24 2.82 3.65
C PHE A 115 -21.65 2.62 3.07
N GLY A 116 -22.14 1.37 2.99
CA GLY A 116 -23.45 1.06 2.40
C GLY A 116 -23.51 1.35 0.89
N ILE A 117 -22.36 1.25 0.20
CA ILE A 117 -22.25 1.52 -1.22
C ILE A 117 -22.25 0.19 -1.99
N SER A 118 -23.19 0.04 -2.93
CA SER A 118 -23.21 -1.12 -3.81
C SER A 118 -22.16 -0.96 -4.92
N ILE A 119 -21.33 -1.98 -5.08
CA ILE A 119 -20.32 -2.04 -6.15
C ILE A 119 -20.91 -2.86 -7.31
N PRO A 120 -21.21 -2.24 -8.47
CA PRO A 120 -21.83 -2.95 -9.60
C PRO A 120 -20.97 -4.08 -10.15
N ASN A 121 -19.64 -3.86 -10.20
CA ASN A 121 -18.68 -4.83 -10.70
C ASN A 121 -17.55 -5.06 -9.70
N LEU A 122 -17.72 -6.08 -8.85
CA LEU A 122 -16.74 -6.44 -7.83
C LEU A 122 -15.39 -6.85 -8.42
N ALA A 123 -15.36 -7.43 -9.62
CA ALA A 123 -14.11 -7.84 -10.27
C ALA A 123 -13.27 -6.62 -10.69
N GLN A 124 -13.89 -5.57 -11.23
CA GLN A 124 -13.20 -4.32 -11.59
C GLN A 124 -12.69 -3.61 -10.32
N TYR A 125 -13.54 -3.51 -9.30
CA TYR A 125 -13.18 -2.94 -8.01
C TYR A 125 -11.97 -3.65 -7.40
N SER A 126 -12.03 -4.98 -7.29
CA SER A 126 -10.94 -5.76 -6.70
C SER A 126 -9.65 -5.66 -7.52
N LEU A 127 -9.73 -5.66 -8.85
CA LEU A 127 -8.55 -5.53 -9.71
C LEU A 127 -7.85 -4.18 -9.53
N VAL A 128 -8.61 -3.08 -9.60
CA VAL A 128 -8.06 -1.72 -9.41
C VAL A 128 -7.43 -1.58 -8.03
N THR A 129 -8.13 -2.01 -6.99
CA THR A 129 -7.65 -1.89 -5.61
C THR A 129 -6.45 -2.78 -5.34
N PHE A 130 -6.41 -4.02 -5.86
CA PHE A 130 -5.26 -4.93 -5.69
C PHE A 130 -4.01 -4.40 -6.37
N LEU A 131 -4.13 -3.91 -7.60
CA LEU A 131 -2.99 -3.32 -8.31
C LEU A 131 -2.48 -2.06 -7.59
N THR A 132 -3.39 -1.23 -7.07
CA THR A 132 -3.03 -0.02 -6.32
C THR A 132 -2.34 -0.38 -5.00
N ILE A 133 -2.86 -1.33 -4.22
CA ILE A 133 -2.22 -1.85 -3.00
C ILE A 133 -0.79 -2.31 -3.31
N LEU A 134 -0.63 -3.14 -4.35
CA LEU A 134 0.69 -3.66 -4.73
C LEU A 134 1.66 -2.53 -5.07
N CYS A 135 1.19 -1.52 -5.80
CA CYS A 135 2.01 -0.37 -6.16
C CYS A 135 2.45 0.42 -4.92
N PHE A 136 1.54 0.68 -3.97
CA PHE A 136 1.87 1.37 -2.71
C PHE A 136 2.86 0.58 -1.85
N ILE A 137 2.72 -0.74 -1.77
CA ILE A 137 3.68 -1.62 -1.09
C ILE A 137 5.06 -1.49 -1.73
N LEU A 138 5.16 -1.56 -3.06
CA LEU A 138 6.43 -1.49 -3.77
C LEU A 138 7.12 -0.13 -3.63
N VAL A 139 6.38 0.97 -3.68
CA VAL A 139 6.92 2.32 -3.43
C VAL A 139 7.50 2.42 -2.02
N ASN A 140 6.74 2.00 -1.02
CA ASN A 140 7.17 2.07 0.37
C ASN A 140 8.31 1.08 0.67
N PHE A 141 8.34 -0.05 -0.03
CA PHE A 141 9.47 -0.97 0.00
C PHE A 141 10.75 -0.31 -0.54
N ALA A 142 10.66 0.38 -1.68
CA ALA A 142 11.77 1.13 -2.23
C ALA A 142 12.24 2.24 -1.27
N ILE A 143 11.32 3.03 -0.70
CA ILE A 143 11.64 4.05 0.31
C ILE A 143 12.46 3.43 1.45
N ALA A 144 12.01 2.32 2.02
CA ALA A 144 12.70 1.67 3.13
C ALA A 144 14.11 1.16 2.74
N LEU A 145 14.29 0.65 1.53
CA LEU A 145 15.59 0.18 1.06
C LEU A 145 16.60 1.31 0.85
N PHE A 146 16.15 2.47 0.34
CA PHE A 146 17.04 3.59 0.01
C PHE A 146 17.28 4.54 1.19
N CYS A 147 16.40 4.60 2.18
CA CYS A 147 16.62 5.39 3.39
C CYS A 147 17.69 4.76 4.30
N LYS A 148 18.42 5.60 5.04
CA LYS A 148 19.53 5.15 5.89
C LYS A 148 19.06 4.46 7.16
N ASN A 149 17.99 4.96 7.77
CA ASN A 149 17.46 4.47 9.05
C ASN A 149 15.93 4.50 9.06
N GLN A 150 15.33 3.90 10.10
CA GLN A 150 13.88 3.81 10.26
C GLN A 150 13.20 5.18 10.37
N THR A 151 13.81 6.13 11.09
CA THR A 151 13.25 7.47 11.26
C THR A 151 13.13 8.21 9.92
N GLN A 152 14.18 8.15 9.10
CA GLN A 152 14.17 8.74 7.77
C GLN A 152 13.14 8.07 6.85
N ALA A 153 13.08 6.74 6.86
CA ALA A 153 12.13 5.99 6.05
C ALA A 153 10.67 6.32 6.42
N SER A 154 10.37 6.40 7.71
CA SER A 154 9.04 6.78 8.20
C SER A 154 8.68 8.22 7.84
N ALA A 155 9.61 9.16 7.95
CA ALA A 155 9.39 10.55 7.56
C ALA A 155 9.09 10.69 6.06
N VAL A 156 9.88 10.03 5.20
CA VAL A 156 9.68 10.05 3.75
C VAL A 156 8.36 9.38 3.36
N SER A 157 8.02 8.24 3.99
CA SER A 157 6.74 7.57 3.79
C SER A 157 5.55 8.44 4.19
N LEU A 158 5.65 9.19 5.30
CA LEU A 158 4.62 10.13 5.74
C LEU A 158 4.44 11.30 4.76
N ILE A 159 5.54 11.89 4.29
CA ILE A 159 5.49 12.97 3.27
C ILE A 159 4.85 12.45 1.99
N PHE A 160 5.25 11.26 1.54
CA PHE A 160 4.65 10.61 0.39
C PHE A 160 3.14 10.42 0.56
N TYR A 161 2.69 9.93 1.73
CA TYR A 161 1.28 9.80 2.07
C TYR A 161 0.53 11.12 1.97
N LEU A 162 1.05 12.19 2.59
CA LEU A 162 0.41 13.50 2.57
C LEU A 162 0.26 14.06 1.15
N VAL A 163 1.30 13.94 0.34
CA VAL A 163 1.26 14.38 -1.08
C VAL A 163 0.21 13.59 -1.85
N ILE A 164 0.23 12.27 -1.75
CA ILE A 164 -0.68 11.40 -2.49
C ILE A 164 -2.15 11.61 -2.06
N MET A 165 -2.41 11.82 -0.77
CA MET A 165 -3.76 12.05 -0.26
C MET A 165 -4.33 13.39 -0.73
N THR A 166 -3.49 14.41 -0.87
CA THR A 166 -3.94 15.75 -1.28
C THR A 166 -4.17 15.89 -2.79
N LEU A 167 -3.47 15.12 -3.62
CA LEU A 167 -3.59 15.19 -5.08
C LEU A 167 -5.03 15.09 -5.61
N PRO A 168 -5.86 14.11 -5.19
CA PRO A 168 -7.25 14.02 -5.65
C PRO A 168 -8.10 15.23 -5.26
N MET A 169 -7.83 15.84 -4.11
CA MET A 169 -8.57 16.99 -3.62
C MET A 169 -8.37 18.22 -4.52
N PHE A 170 -7.14 18.40 -5.06
CA PHE A 170 -6.82 19.50 -5.96
C PHE A 170 -7.13 19.21 -7.43
N SER A 171 -7.38 17.96 -7.79
CA SER A 171 -7.65 17.55 -9.18
C SER A 171 -8.91 18.19 -9.78
N SER A 172 -9.91 18.50 -8.94
CA SER A 172 -11.13 19.18 -9.35
C SER A 172 -10.95 20.69 -9.60
N ILE A 173 -9.92 21.31 -9.03
CA ILE A 173 -9.70 22.75 -9.05
C ILE A 173 -8.70 23.17 -10.14
N ASN A 174 -7.68 22.34 -10.40
CA ASN A 174 -6.58 22.69 -11.29
C ASN A 174 -6.32 21.59 -12.31
N LYS A 175 -6.27 21.97 -13.61
CA LYS A 175 -5.96 21.05 -14.74
C LYS A 175 -4.61 20.36 -14.59
N PHE A 176 -3.60 21.05 -14.08
CA PHE A 176 -2.28 20.45 -13.84
C PHE A 176 -2.31 19.42 -12.72
N ALA A 177 -3.01 19.72 -11.61
CA ALA A 177 -3.23 18.74 -10.54
C ALA A 177 -4.01 17.51 -11.02
N LYS A 178 -5.01 17.72 -11.89
CA LYS A 178 -5.73 16.60 -12.53
C LYS A 178 -4.79 15.72 -13.34
N LEU A 179 -3.96 16.30 -14.19
CA LEU A 179 -2.99 15.56 -14.99
C LEU A 179 -2.00 14.78 -14.12
N LEU A 180 -1.47 15.40 -13.05
CA LEU A 180 -0.61 14.70 -12.09
C LEU A 180 -1.34 13.54 -11.41
N THR A 181 -2.60 13.72 -11.05
CA THR A 181 -3.40 12.67 -10.41
C THR A 181 -3.66 11.52 -11.39
N ASP A 182 -4.03 11.81 -12.63
CA ASP A 182 -4.35 10.81 -13.65
C ASP A 182 -3.15 9.91 -14.01
N PHE A 183 -1.93 10.46 -13.97
CA PHE A 183 -0.69 9.70 -14.22
C PHE A 183 0.02 9.23 -12.94
N SER A 184 -0.54 9.53 -11.75
CA SER A 184 -0.03 9.02 -10.48
C SER A 184 -0.43 7.57 -10.21
N LEU A 185 0.03 7.05 -9.08
CA LEU A 185 -0.37 5.75 -8.54
C LEU A 185 -1.87 5.64 -8.25
N LEU A 186 -2.54 6.79 -8.06
CA LEU A 186 -3.98 6.88 -7.79
C LEU A 186 -4.83 7.13 -9.05
N GLY A 187 -4.23 7.26 -10.22
CA GLY A 187 -4.97 7.59 -11.45
C GLY A 187 -6.13 6.62 -11.72
N ALA A 188 -5.85 5.31 -11.70
CA ALA A 188 -6.86 4.28 -11.90
C ALA A 188 -7.90 4.24 -10.76
N HIS A 189 -7.46 4.44 -9.50
CA HIS A 189 -8.34 4.53 -8.34
C HIS A 189 -9.31 5.71 -8.46
N ASN A 190 -8.80 6.91 -8.70
CA ASN A 190 -9.63 8.12 -8.81
C ASN A 190 -10.62 8.02 -9.98
N GLN A 191 -10.18 7.50 -11.11
CA GLN A 191 -11.09 7.33 -12.24
C GLN A 191 -12.19 6.32 -11.93
N TYR A 192 -11.87 5.23 -11.23
CA TYR A 192 -12.87 4.26 -10.80
C TYR A 192 -13.91 4.89 -9.88
N PHE A 193 -13.49 5.66 -8.87
CA PHE A 193 -14.38 6.26 -7.90
C PHE A 193 -15.11 7.50 -8.40
N ASN A 194 -14.65 8.14 -9.46
CA ASN A 194 -15.38 9.24 -10.12
C ASN A 194 -16.59 8.74 -10.93
N ASP A 195 -16.48 7.56 -11.53
CA ASP A 195 -17.60 6.94 -12.26
C ASP A 195 -17.52 5.41 -12.15
N ILE A 196 -18.09 4.89 -11.06
CA ILE A 196 -18.08 3.46 -10.74
C ILE A 196 -18.85 2.65 -11.80
N SER A 197 -19.89 3.24 -12.43
CA SER A 197 -20.77 2.55 -13.36
C SER A 197 -20.21 2.47 -14.77
N ALA A 198 -19.50 3.51 -15.24
CA ALA A 198 -18.97 3.60 -16.59
C ALA A 198 -17.46 3.25 -16.67
N PHE A 199 -16.85 2.80 -15.57
CA PHE A 199 -15.42 2.47 -15.56
C PHE A 199 -15.09 1.31 -16.53
N SER A 200 -14.04 1.51 -17.33
CA SER A 200 -13.49 0.50 -18.24
C SER A 200 -12.07 0.12 -17.86
N LEU A 201 -11.76 -1.18 -17.91
CA LEU A 201 -10.40 -1.68 -17.66
C LEU A 201 -9.39 -1.32 -18.77
N TYR A 202 -9.87 -0.89 -19.93
CA TYR A 202 -9.01 -0.50 -21.07
C TYR A 202 -8.55 0.96 -21.01
N ASN A 203 -8.65 1.59 -19.85
CA ASN A 203 -8.25 2.98 -19.67
C ASN A 203 -6.72 3.13 -19.53
N ILE A 204 -6.20 4.28 -19.99
CA ILE A 204 -4.78 4.62 -19.92
C ILE A 204 -4.25 4.60 -18.48
N GLN A 205 -5.09 4.88 -17.49
CA GLN A 205 -4.72 4.90 -16.08
C GLN A 205 -4.38 3.50 -15.53
N ILE A 206 -4.99 2.45 -16.07
CA ILE A 206 -4.60 1.07 -15.74
C ILE A 206 -3.20 0.77 -16.30
N LEU A 207 -2.93 1.20 -17.54
CA LEU A 207 -1.59 1.04 -18.14
C LEU A 207 -0.53 1.81 -17.34
N THR A 208 -0.82 3.04 -16.92
CA THR A 208 0.10 3.83 -16.08
C THR A 208 0.35 3.15 -14.74
N LEU A 209 -0.66 2.57 -14.11
CA LEU A 209 -0.52 1.83 -12.85
C LEU A 209 0.35 0.58 -13.03
N LEU A 210 0.17 -0.17 -14.13
CA LEU A 210 1.03 -1.32 -14.45
C LEU A 210 2.48 -0.90 -14.70
N LEU A 211 2.69 0.23 -15.38
CA LEU A 211 4.02 0.80 -15.61
C LEU A 211 4.68 1.17 -14.27
N TRP A 212 3.94 1.79 -13.34
CA TRP A 212 4.43 2.08 -12.00
C TRP A 212 4.85 0.81 -11.24
N ILE A 213 4.05 -0.27 -11.33
CA ILE A 213 4.38 -1.56 -10.70
C ILE A 213 5.70 -2.11 -11.25
N VAL A 214 5.90 -2.07 -12.58
CA VAL A 214 7.14 -2.54 -13.21
C VAL A 214 8.33 -1.69 -12.76
N LEU A 215 8.22 -0.35 -12.81
CA LEU A 215 9.28 0.56 -12.38
C LEU A 215 9.65 0.36 -10.90
N MET A 216 8.65 0.29 -10.02
CA MET A 216 8.90 0.11 -8.59
C MET A 216 9.45 -1.28 -8.27
N SER A 217 9.03 -2.32 -8.98
CA SER A 217 9.61 -3.66 -8.85
C SER A 217 11.10 -3.68 -9.23
N ALA A 218 11.48 -2.98 -10.29
CA ALA A 218 12.87 -2.82 -10.68
C ALA A 218 13.67 -2.03 -9.63
N LEU A 219 13.12 -0.96 -9.07
CA LEU A 219 13.74 -0.19 -7.98
C LEU A 219 13.90 -1.02 -6.69
N VAL A 220 12.92 -1.81 -6.32
CA VAL A 220 13.01 -2.72 -5.17
C VAL A 220 14.11 -3.76 -5.38
N TYR A 221 14.17 -4.35 -6.57
CA TYR A 221 15.21 -5.33 -6.89
C TYR A 221 16.61 -4.71 -6.83
N THR A 222 16.82 -3.54 -7.47
CA THR A 222 18.11 -2.85 -7.46
C THR A 222 18.50 -2.38 -6.06
N GLY A 223 17.56 -1.85 -5.29
CA GLY A 223 17.76 -1.45 -3.89
C GLY A 223 18.16 -2.63 -2.99
N PHE A 224 17.54 -3.80 -3.19
CA PHE A 224 17.92 -5.00 -2.45
C PHE A 224 19.33 -5.48 -2.82
N VAL A 225 19.67 -5.50 -4.11
CA VAL A 225 21.01 -5.87 -4.59
C VAL A 225 22.07 -4.90 -4.04
N TRP A 226 21.75 -3.60 -3.97
CA TRP A 226 22.67 -2.62 -3.41
C TRP A 226 22.90 -2.86 -1.91
N ASN A 227 21.86 -3.05 -1.12
CA ASN A 227 21.99 -3.38 0.31
C ASN A 227 22.69 -4.73 0.58
N LYS A 228 22.78 -5.60 -0.43
CA LYS A 228 23.57 -6.84 -0.34
C LYS A 228 25.09 -6.59 -0.43
N LYS A 229 25.51 -5.54 -1.15
CA LYS A 229 26.93 -5.24 -1.40
C LYS A 229 27.55 -4.37 -0.29
N HIS A 230 26.75 -3.60 0.40
CA HIS A 230 27.15 -2.69 1.50
C HIS A 230 26.63 -3.20 2.85
#